data_6aae547ca91ae2d670bc58b6d5bf4c68
#
_entry.id   6aae547ca91ae2d670bc58b6d5bf4c68
#
_cell.length_a   1.000
_cell.length_b   1.000
_cell.length_c   1.000
_cell.angle_alpha   90.00
_cell.angle_beta   90.00
_cell.angle_gamma   90.00
#
_symmetry.space_group_name_H-M   'P 1'
#
loop_
_entity.id
_entity.type
_entity.pdbx_description
1 polymer ?
#
loop_
_entity_poly.entity_id
_entity_poly.type
_entity_poly.pdbx_seq_one_letter_code
_entity_poly.pdbx_strand_id
1 'polypeptide(L)'
;QHILEIIHALLGAFCGVTVVYDEIDDGIHDLLLKNILESMMDDISGQLIITTHNTYMLESIDIKSAYVITVDYQGNKEVRCLDRYPRIQGTNNPRNMYLKGLFGGVPIVDSFDYDMILSELRNDGIDAEGGE
;
A
#
# COMPACT_ATOMS: atom_id res chain seq x y z
N GLN A 1 -2.82 -15.46 14.05
CA GLN A 1 -1.72 -16.19 13.40
C GLN A 1 -0.80 -15.22 12.67
N HIS A 2 -1.33 -14.29 11.90
CA HIS A 2 -0.59 -13.32 11.09
C HIS A 2 0.35 -12.39 11.89
N ILE A 3 -0.09 -11.90 13.06
CA ILE A 3 0.77 -11.08 13.95
C ILE A 3 2.04 -11.82 14.37
N LEU A 4 1.96 -13.11 14.62
CA LEU A 4 3.13 -13.91 14.99
C LEU A 4 4.12 -14.07 13.84
N GLU A 5 3.63 -14.16 12.62
CA GLU A 5 4.45 -14.21 11.41
C GLU A 5 5.19 -12.90 11.19
N ILE A 6 4.51 -11.77 11.39
CA ILE A 6 5.12 -10.43 11.33
C ILE A 6 6.20 -10.28 12.42
N ILE A 7 5.90 -10.64 13.64
CA ILE A 7 6.89 -10.58 14.73
C ILE A 7 8.11 -11.45 14.39
N HIS A 8 7.90 -12.64 13.84
CA HIS A 8 9.00 -13.51 13.44
C HIS A 8 9.85 -12.89 12.33
N ALA A 9 9.23 -12.28 11.32
CA ALA A 9 9.91 -11.57 10.25
C ALA A 9 10.74 -10.39 10.79
N LEU A 10 10.16 -9.58 11.67
CA LEU A 10 10.82 -8.45 12.29
C LEU A 10 12.01 -8.89 13.16
N LEU A 11 11.88 -9.98 13.92
CA LEU A 11 12.99 -10.56 14.68
C LEU A 11 14.14 -11.02 13.77
N GLY A 12 13.83 -11.59 12.61
CA GLY A 12 14.84 -11.92 11.60
C GLY A 12 15.63 -10.70 11.14
N ALA A 13 14.94 -9.62 10.78
CA ALA A 13 15.57 -8.37 10.38
C ALA A 13 16.38 -7.72 11.51
N PHE A 14 15.89 -7.78 12.75
CA PHE A 14 16.61 -7.35 13.94
C PHE A 14 17.93 -8.14 14.14
N CYS A 15 17.90 -9.45 13.90
CA CYS A 15 19.09 -10.32 13.99
C CYS A 15 20.05 -10.24 12.80
N GLY A 16 19.91 -9.28 11.91
CA GLY A 16 20.82 -9.07 10.78
C GLY A 16 20.49 -9.86 9.50
N VAL A 17 19.31 -10.49 9.44
CA VAL A 17 18.86 -11.24 8.26
C VAL A 17 18.13 -10.28 7.29
N THR A 18 18.27 -10.51 5.99
CA THR A 18 17.43 -9.86 4.99
C THR A 18 16.07 -10.56 4.95
N VAL A 19 15.02 -9.81 5.25
CA VAL A 19 13.63 -10.31 5.27
C VAL A 19 12.83 -9.59 4.21
N VAL A 20 12.05 -10.34 3.44
CA VAL A 20 11.04 -9.82 2.49
C VAL A 20 9.68 -10.26 2.97
N TYR A 21 8.77 -9.31 3.16
CA TYR A 21 7.41 -9.57 3.58
C TYR A 21 6.43 -8.87 2.64
N ASP A 22 5.57 -9.65 2.00
CA ASP A 22 4.57 -9.14 1.07
C ASP A 22 3.24 -8.89 1.79
N GLU A 23 2.61 -7.74 1.50
CA GLU A 23 1.33 -7.34 2.09
C GLU A 23 1.33 -7.37 3.64
N ILE A 24 2.30 -6.69 4.27
CA ILE A 24 2.48 -6.72 5.74
C ILE A 24 1.27 -6.20 6.51
N ASP A 25 0.42 -5.42 5.88
CA ASP A 25 -0.80 -4.83 6.44
C ASP A 25 -2.03 -5.75 6.37
N ASP A 26 -1.94 -6.93 5.75
CA ASP A 26 -3.07 -7.85 5.68
C ASP A 26 -3.51 -8.30 7.09
N GLY A 27 -4.77 -8.04 7.44
CA GLY A 27 -5.35 -8.42 8.73
C GLY A 27 -4.83 -7.67 9.95
N ILE A 28 -4.07 -6.59 9.79
CA ILE A 28 -3.61 -5.73 10.89
C ILE A 28 -4.17 -4.31 10.74
N HIS A 29 -4.54 -3.72 11.89
CA HIS A 29 -4.96 -2.32 11.91
C HIS A 29 -3.79 -1.39 11.58
N ASP A 30 -3.99 -0.48 10.63
CA ASP A 30 -2.98 0.43 10.06
C ASP A 30 -2.11 1.14 11.11
N LEU A 31 -2.74 1.69 12.14
CA LEU A 31 -2.03 2.40 13.21
C LEU A 31 -1.20 1.47 14.09
N LEU A 32 -1.64 0.22 14.27
CA LEU A 32 -0.90 -0.77 15.04
C LEU A 32 0.37 -1.17 14.29
N LEU A 33 0.25 -1.47 13.00
CA LEU A 33 1.38 -1.80 12.15
C LEU A 33 2.39 -0.64 12.11
N LYS A 34 1.92 0.60 11.90
CA LYS A 34 2.76 1.79 11.94
C LYS A 34 3.55 1.88 13.23
N ASN A 35 2.90 1.75 14.38
CA ASN A 35 3.56 1.85 15.69
C ASN A 35 4.59 0.74 15.92
N ILE A 36 4.29 -0.48 15.48
CA ILE A 36 5.24 -1.61 15.57
C ILE A 36 6.49 -1.29 14.75
N LEU A 37 6.33 -0.89 13.50
CA LEU A 37 7.46 -0.60 12.62
C LEU A 37 8.26 0.61 13.12
N GLU A 38 7.63 1.71 13.51
CA GLU A 38 8.32 2.88 14.08
C GLU A 38 9.16 2.53 15.31
N SER A 39 8.64 1.65 16.18
CA SER A 39 9.37 1.24 17.38
C SER A 39 10.60 0.36 17.14
N MET A 40 10.69 -0.25 15.95
CA MET A 40 11.74 -1.23 15.63
C MET A 40 12.71 -0.77 14.54
N MET A 41 12.38 0.26 13.78
CA MET A 41 13.16 0.66 12.58
C MET A 41 14.60 1.02 12.91
N ASP A 42 14.83 1.68 14.04
CA ASP A 42 16.17 2.11 14.45
C ASP A 42 17.04 0.93 14.94
N ASP A 43 16.43 -0.18 15.30
CA ASP A 43 17.10 -1.35 15.86
C ASP A 43 17.34 -2.47 14.82
N ILE A 44 16.85 -2.31 13.60
CA ILE A 44 17.04 -3.28 12.52
C ILE A 44 18.51 -3.26 12.07
N SER A 45 19.20 -4.37 12.28
CA SER A 45 20.59 -4.54 11.86
C SER A 45 20.74 -5.24 10.50
N GLY A 46 19.70 -5.88 10.01
CA GLY A 46 19.61 -6.50 8.69
C GLY A 46 18.92 -5.60 7.67
N GLN A 47 18.17 -6.20 6.75
CA GLN A 47 17.36 -5.50 5.77
C GLN A 47 15.92 -5.99 5.85
N LEU A 48 14.96 -5.07 5.92
CA LEU A 48 13.54 -5.36 5.85
C LEU A 48 12.95 -4.74 4.57
N ILE A 49 12.46 -5.58 3.68
CA ILE A 49 11.76 -5.17 2.46
C ILE A 49 10.30 -5.58 2.64
N ILE A 50 9.40 -4.61 2.58
CA ILE A 50 7.97 -4.85 2.76
C ILE A 50 7.17 -4.25 1.61
N THR A 51 6.08 -4.91 1.23
CA THR A 51 5.04 -4.30 0.42
C THR A 51 3.82 -4.02 1.29
N THR A 52 3.10 -2.96 0.98
CA THR A 52 1.93 -2.54 1.74
C THR A 52 1.04 -1.61 0.92
N HIS A 53 -0.26 -1.66 1.17
CA HIS A 53 -1.22 -0.66 0.71
C HIS A 53 -1.48 0.44 1.75
N ASN A 54 -0.88 0.33 2.94
CA ASN A 54 -1.06 1.25 4.05
C ASN A 54 -0.29 2.57 3.82
N THR A 55 -1.02 3.60 3.39
CA THR A 55 -0.43 4.92 3.11
C THR A 55 0.06 5.66 4.36
N TYR A 56 -0.36 5.24 5.58
CA TYR A 56 0.14 5.84 6.83
C TYR A 56 1.64 5.62 7.01
N MET A 57 2.19 4.57 6.41
CA MET A 57 3.63 4.30 6.45
C MET A 57 4.47 5.44 5.84
N LEU A 58 3.92 6.15 4.86
CA LEU A 58 4.58 7.28 4.22
C LEU A 58 4.78 8.51 5.13
N GLU A 59 4.16 8.52 6.31
CA GLU A 59 4.34 9.59 7.30
C GLU A 59 5.57 9.37 8.19
N SER A 60 6.05 8.14 8.30
CA SER A 60 7.07 7.71 9.25
C SER A 60 8.36 7.25 8.59
N ILE A 61 8.30 6.80 7.35
CA ILE A 61 9.43 6.23 6.63
C ILE A 61 10.24 7.32 5.91
N ASP A 62 11.56 7.16 5.85
CA ASP A 62 12.40 8.02 5.02
C ASP A 62 12.02 7.82 3.54
N ILE A 63 11.79 8.93 2.82
CA ILE A 63 11.47 8.93 1.39
C ILE A 63 12.50 8.21 0.52
N LYS A 64 13.74 8.10 0.99
CA LYS A 64 14.81 7.34 0.33
C LYS A 64 14.63 5.83 0.44
N SER A 65 13.84 5.39 1.42
CA SER A 65 13.51 3.98 1.64
C SER A 65 12.12 3.61 1.12
N ALA A 66 11.36 4.59 0.61
CA ALA A 66 10.02 4.38 0.08
C ALA A 66 10.01 4.31 -1.44
N TYR A 67 9.34 3.30 -1.98
CA TYR A 67 9.21 3.06 -3.40
C TYR A 67 7.73 2.97 -3.77
N VAL A 68 7.34 3.56 -4.89
CA VAL A 68 6.00 3.43 -5.46
C VAL A 68 6.08 2.53 -6.69
N ILE A 69 5.16 1.58 -6.75
CA ILE A 69 4.95 0.73 -7.92
C ILE A 69 3.80 1.34 -8.72
N THR A 70 4.07 1.70 -9.96
CA THR A 70 3.06 2.20 -10.91
C THR A 70 2.85 1.19 -12.02
N VAL A 71 1.63 1.16 -12.56
CA VAL A 71 1.27 0.31 -13.70
C VAL A 71 0.77 1.23 -14.81
N ASP A 72 1.35 1.10 -15.99
CA ASP A 72 0.90 1.86 -17.17
C ASP A 72 -0.33 1.19 -17.83
N TYR A 73 -0.89 1.88 -18.86
CA TYR A 73 -2.04 1.38 -19.61
C TYR A 73 -1.76 0.09 -20.42
N GLN A 74 -0.49 -0.29 -20.58
CA GLN A 74 -0.05 -1.52 -21.24
C GLN A 74 0.19 -2.66 -20.23
N GLY A 75 0.05 -2.38 -18.92
CA GLY A 75 0.31 -3.33 -17.85
C GLY A 75 1.78 -3.42 -17.44
N ASN A 76 2.67 -2.56 -17.96
CA ASN A 76 4.05 -2.53 -17.53
C ASN A 76 4.15 -1.93 -16.12
N LYS A 77 4.97 -2.54 -15.29
CA LYS A 77 5.23 -2.07 -13.93
C LYS A 77 6.53 -1.29 -13.86
N GLU A 78 6.48 -0.13 -13.22
CA GLU A 78 7.66 0.67 -12.90
C GLU A 78 7.77 0.82 -11.39
N VAL A 79 8.99 0.65 -10.85
CA VAL A 79 9.30 0.88 -9.43
C VAL A 79 10.17 2.13 -9.34
N ARG A 80 9.71 3.12 -8.57
CA ARG A 80 10.43 4.39 -8.44
C ARG A 80 10.53 4.82 -6.98
N CYS A 81 11.74 5.14 -6.54
CA CYS A 81 11.98 5.70 -5.21
C CYS A 81 11.37 7.10 -5.09
N LEU A 82 10.77 7.40 -3.94
CA LEU A 82 10.10 8.68 -3.71
C LEU A 82 11.07 9.87 -3.74
N ASP A 83 12.32 9.71 -3.35
CA ASP A 83 13.33 10.79 -3.38
C ASP A 83 13.64 11.30 -4.79
N ARG A 84 13.31 10.53 -5.83
CA ARG A 84 13.48 10.92 -7.24
C ARG A 84 12.37 11.80 -7.80
N TYR A 85 11.34 12.08 -7.01
CA TYR A 85 10.26 12.98 -7.43
C TYR A 85 10.61 14.43 -7.09
N PRO A 86 10.66 15.35 -8.08
CA PRO A 86 11.27 16.69 -7.95
C PRO A 86 10.51 17.66 -7.03
N ARG A 87 9.40 17.27 -6.43
CA ARG A 87 8.55 18.13 -5.60
C ARG A 87 8.45 17.73 -4.13
N ILE A 88 9.18 16.72 -3.70
CA ILE A 88 9.22 16.35 -2.28
C ILE A 88 10.23 17.24 -1.59
N GLN A 89 9.76 18.41 -1.13
CA GLN A 89 10.52 19.25 -0.22
C GLN A 89 10.09 18.94 1.22
N GLY A 90 10.99 19.09 2.18
CA GLY A 90 10.80 18.65 3.58
C GLY A 90 9.59 19.21 4.34
N THR A 91 8.78 20.08 3.72
CA THR A 91 7.53 20.60 4.26
C THR A 91 6.28 19.87 3.74
N ASN A 92 6.42 19.02 2.74
CA ASN A 92 5.29 18.33 2.12
C ASN A 92 5.16 16.91 2.68
N ASN A 93 3.98 16.59 3.21
CA ASN A 93 3.67 15.24 3.68
C ASN A 93 3.59 14.27 2.48
N PRO A 94 4.46 13.25 2.39
CA PRO A 94 4.51 12.32 1.26
C PRO A 94 3.20 11.56 1.07
N ARG A 95 2.49 11.23 2.14
CA ARG A 95 1.18 10.58 2.09
C ARG A 95 0.15 11.46 1.37
N ASN A 96 0.09 12.74 1.70
CA ASN A 96 -0.83 13.66 1.03
C ASN A 96 -0.50 13.81 -0.46
N MET A 97 0.77 13.77 -0.83
CA MET A 97 1.20 13.80 -2.23
C MET A 97 0.80 12.53 -2.97
N TYR A 98 0.95 11.36 -2.31
CA TYR A 98 0.50 10.08 -2.85
C TYR A 98 -1.01 10.08 -3.10
N LEU A 99 -1.82 10.46 -2.10
CA LEU A 99 -3.28 10.50 -2.20
C LEU A 99 -3.80 11.49 -3.27
N LYS A 100 -3.01 12.53 -3.59
CA LYS A 100 -3.27 13.44 -4.70
C LYS A 100 -2.84 12.89 -6.07
N GLY A 101 -2.36 11.67 -6.14
CA GLY A 101 -1.93 11.01 -7.37
C GLY A 101 -0.61 11.54 -7.96
N LEU A 102 0.18 12.33 -7.20
CA LEU A 102 1.41 12.96 -7.72
C LEU A 102 2.52 11.95 -8.05
N PHE A 103 2.41 10.74 -7.53
CA PHE A 103 3.36 9.65 -7.80
C PHE A 103 2.84 8.63 -8.82
N GLY A 104 1.60 8.80 -9.31
CA GLY A 104 0.99 7.89 -10.30
C GLY A 104 0.60 6.50 -9.76
N GLY A 105 0.74 6.26 -8.44
CA GLY A 105 0.44 4.97 -7.82
C GLY A 105 -1.00 4.82 -7.30
N VAL A 106 -1.82 5.88 -7.39
CA VAL A 106 -3.22 5.82 -6.99
C VAL A 106 -4.04 5.25 -8.14
N PRO A 107 -4.87 4.21 -7.91
CA PRO A 107 -5.77 3.72 -8.94
C PRO A 107 -6.70 4.84 -9.41
N ILE A 108 -6.84 5.00 -10.71
CA ILE A 108 -7.87 5.86 -11.29
C ILE A 108 -9.18 5.11 -11.09
N VAL A 109 -9.94 5.48 -10.06
CA VAL A 109 -11.29 4.98 -9.89
C VAL A 109 -12.19 5.94 -10.66
N ASP A 110 -12.50 5.60 -11.91
CA ASP A 110 -13.60 6.24 -12.60
C ASP A 110 -14.88 6.01 -11.79
N SER A 111 -15.72 7.03 -11.71
CA SER A 111 -17.02 6.90 -11.03
C SER A 111 -17.75 5.69 -11.63
N PHE A 112 -17.93 4.66 -10.81
CA PHE A 112 -18.75 3.51 -11.19
C PHE A 112 -20.16 4.01 -11.50
N ASP A 113 -20.54 3.93 -12.76
CA ASP A 113 -21.93 4.19 -13.15
C ASP A 113 -22.78 2.97 -12.79
N TYR A 114 -23.25 2.96 -11.55
CA TYR A 114 -24.12 1.89 -11.05
C TYR A 114 -25.38 1.74 -11.87
N ASP A 115 -25.91 2.83 -12.43
CA ASP A 115 -27.13 2.79 -13.23
C ASP A 115 -26.89 2.06 -14.56
N MET A 116 -25.73 2.23 -15.15
CA MET A 116 -25.34 1.48 -16.35
C MET A 116 -25.22 -0.02 -16.05
N ILE A 117 -24.52 -0.39 -14.98
CA ILE A 117 -24.36 -1.79 -14.57
C ILE A 117 -25.72 -2.44 -14.25
N LEU A 118 -26.58 -1.74 -13.51
CA LEU A 118 -27.92 -2.24 -13.20
C LEU A 118 -28.79 -2.39 -14.44
N SER A 119 -28.64 -1.51 -15.44
CA SER A 119 -29.36 -1.62 -16.70
C SER A 119 -28.90 -2.83 -17.52
N GLU A 120 -27.62 -3.12 -17.55
CA GLU A 120 -27.05 -4.31 -18.20
C GLU A 120 -27.52 -5.59 -17.52
N LEU A 121 -27.47 -5.67 -16.17
CA LEU A 121 -27.95 -6.83 -15.42
C LEU A 121 -29.43 -7.12 -15.63
N ARG A 122 -30.28 -6.07 -15.77
CA ARG A 122 -31.70 -6.23 -16.09
C ARG A 122 -31.90 -6.71 -17.51
N ASN A 123 -31.11 -6.25 -18.46
CA ASN A 123 -31.21 -6.69 -19.86
C ASN A 123 -30.75 -8.14 -20.06
N ASP A 124 -29.82 -8.63 -19.23
CA ASP A 124 -29.32 -10.00 -19.27
C ASP A 124 -30.24 -11.01 -18.55
N GLY A 125 -31.43 -10.58 -18.11
CA GLY A 125 -32.47 -11.47 -17.58
C GLY A 125 -32.22 -12.03 -16.19
N ILE A 126 -31.32 -11.40 -15.40
CA ILE A 126 -31.21 -11.67 -13.98
C ILE A 126 -32.28 -10.86 -13.26
N ASP A 127 -33.55 -11.24 -13.50
CA ASP A 127 -34.62 -10.82 -12.62
C ASP A 127 -34.36 -11.45 -11.26
N ALA A 128 -34.05 -10.59 -10.29
CA ALA A 128 -34.06 -10.99 -8.88
C ALA A 128 -35.52 -11.34 -8.53
N GLU A 129 -35.98 -12.55 -8.87
CA GLU A 129 -37.17 -13.11 -8.27
C GLU A 129 -36.88 -13.24 -6.77
N GLY A 130 -37.42 -12.24 -6.07
CA GLY A 130 -37.38 -12.09 -4.66
C GLY A 130 -37.97 -13.28 -3.96
N GLY A 131 -37.35 -13.69 -2.91
CA GLY A 131 -37.94 -14.58 -1.94
C GLY A 131 -39.15 -13.96 -1.29
N GLU A 132 -40.23 -14.70 -1.30
CA GLU A 132 -41.30 -14.63 -0.32
C GLU A 132 -40.82 -15.10 1.05
#